data_2fc9e888c103a28e138cd412262198da
#
_entry.id   2fc9e888c103a28e138cd412262198da
#
_cell.length_a   1.000
_cell.length_b   1.000
_cell.length_c   1.000
_cell.angle_alpha   90.00
_cell.angle_beta   90.00
_cell.angle_gamma   90.00
#
_symmetry.space_group_name_H-M   'P 1'
#
loop_
_entity.id
_entity.type
_entity.pdbx_description
1 polymer ?
#
loop_
_entity_poly.entity_id
_entity_poly.type
_entity_poly.pdbx_seq_one_letter_code
_entity_poly.pdbx_strand_id
1 'polypeptide(L)'
;MKASELSKEEFKPYFLTYINKALDFDLKNGLQSSLNHTISFLESLPDDKLEYVYASDKWTVKEIIQHLIDAERVFAYRAMRFARGDKNNLPGYDENQYTPSSIANRRSKESLINEYTNQRQSSISLFDSFTNDMLIQIGLAD
;
A
#
# COMPACT_ATOMS: atom_id res chain seq x y z
N MET A 1 -10.55 -10.34 10.51
CA MET A 1 -10.18 -8.98 10.98
C MET A 1 -10.69 -7.96 10.01
N LYS A 2 -11.42 -6.96 10.49
CA LYS A 2 -11.95 -5.83 9.71
C LYS A 2 -11.38 -4.52 10.24
N ALA A 3 -11.32 -3.49 9.42
CA ALA A 3 -10.88 -2.16 9.83
C ALA A 3 -11.77 -1.56 10.95
N SER A 4 -13.07 -1.92 10.98
CA SER A 4 -14.02 -1.50 12.01
C SER A 4 -13.75 -2.10 13.40
N GLU A 5 -12.90 -3.12 13.49
CA GLU A 5 -12.52 -3.78 14.76
C GLU A 5 -11.31 -3.08 15.42
N LEU A 6 -10.64 -2.14 14.71
CA LEU A 6 -9.49 -1.43 15.22
C LEU A 6 -9.88 -0.41 16.31
N SER A 7 -9.15 -0.40 17.41
CA SER A 7 -9.24 0.65 18.43
C SER A 7 -8.62 1.95 17.92
N LYS A 8 -9.16 3.10 18.33
CA LYS A 8 -8.61 4.42 17.98
C LYS A 8 -7.19 4.65 18.51
N GLU A 9 -6.75 3.84 19.45
CA GLU A 9 -5.42 3.89 20.05
C GLU A 9 -4.36 3.15 19.22
N GLU A 10 -4.80 2.33 18.24
CA GLU A 10 -3.92 1.49 17.43
C GLU A 10 -3.36 2.23 16.21
N PHE A 11 -3.84 3.43 15.92
CA PHE A 11 -3.39 4.19 14.75
C PHE A 11 -3.43 5.71 15.00
N LYS A 12 -2.57 6.43 14.28
CA LYS A 12 -2.58 7.91 14.31
C LYS A 12 -3.86 8.43 13.62
N PRO A 13 -4.47 9.55 14.08
CA PRO A 13 -5.70 10.11 13.50
C PRO A 13 -5.64 10.36 11.99
N TYR A 14 -4.46 10.60 11.46
CA TYR A 14 -4.20 10.74 10.02
C TYR A 14 -4.74 9.54 9.21
N PHE A 15 -4.63 8.33 9.74
CA PHE A 15 -5.04 7.11 9.01
C PHE A 15 -6.55 6.86 9.03
N LEU A 16 -7.32 7.60 9.84
CA LEU A 16 -8.77 7.38 9.97
C LEU A 16 -9.51 7.47 8.63
N THR A 17 -9.10 8.40 7.75
CA THR A 17 -9.71 8.54 6.42
C THR A 17 -9.57 7.28 5.56
N TYR A 18 -8.41 6.62 5.65
CA TYR A 18 -8.14 5.38 4.92
C TYR A 18 -8.88 4.19 5.55
N ILE A 19 -8.86 4.10 6.86
CA ILE A 19 -9.54 3.05 7.64
C ILE A 19 -11.04 3.08 7.36
N ASN A 20 -11.67 4.26 7.35
CA ASN A 20 -13.09 4.44 7.06
C ASN A 20 -13.49 3.96 5.66
N LYS A 21 -12.57 4.00 4.69
CA LYS A 21 -12.82 3.48 3.34
C LYS A 21 -12.78 1.95 3.26
N ALA A 22 -12.20 1.29 4.25
CA ALA A 22 -12.03 -0.17 4.29
C ALA A 22 -12.99 -0.88 5.25
N LEU A 23 -13.95 -0.17 5.86
CA LEU A 23 -14.78 -0.67 6.97
C LEU A 23 -15.51 -1.99 6.70
N ASP A 24 -16.01 -2.19 5.48
CA ASP A 24 -16.86 -3.33 5.14
C ASP A 24 -16.08 -4.56 4.63
N PHE A 25 -14.76 -4.43 4.48
CA PHE A 25 -13.92 -5.50 3.98
C PHE A 25 -13.23 -6.24 5.13
N ASP A 26 -13.25 -7.58 5.07
CA ASP A 26 -12.25 -8.33 5.81
C ASP A 26 -10.90 -8.26 5.09
N LEU A 27 -9.80 -8.37 5.85
CA LEU A 27 -8.44 -8.10 5.37
C LEU A 27 -8.10 -8.87 4.08
N LYS A 28 -8.33 -10.19 4.05
CA LYS A 28 -7.90 -11.03 2.92
C LYS A 28 -8.74 -10.77 1.67
N ASN A 29 -10.05 -10.78 1.82
CA ASN A 29 -10.97 -10.50 0.71
C ASN A 29 -10.81 -9.05 0.21
N GLY A 30 -10.54 -8.11 1.12
CA GLY A 30 -10.28 -6.72 0.78
C GLY A 30 -9.02 -6.55 -0.07
N LEU A 31 -7.92 -7.22 0.29
CA LEU A 31 -6.69 -7.18 -0.49
C LEU A 31 -6.87 -7.75 -1.90
N GLN A 32 -7.54 -8.89 -2.03
CA GLN A 32 -7.81 -9.50 -3.34
C GLN A 32 -8.77 -8.66 -4.19
N SER A 33 -9.85 -8.18 -3.59
CA SER A 33 -10.81 -7.31 -4.29
C SER A 33 -10.16 -6.01 -4.76
N SER A 34 -9.36 -5.37 -3.91
CA SER A 34 -8.67 -4.14 -4.28
C SER A 34 -7.62 -4.35 -5.37
N LEU A 35 -6.95 -5.52 -5.41
CA LEU A 35 -6.05 -5.86 -6.50
C LEU A 35 -6.79 -5.81 -7.85
N ASN A 36 -7.90 -6.52 -7.96
CA ASN A 36 -8.67 -6.61 -9.20
C ASN A 36 -9.19 -5.23 -9.65
N HIS A 37 -9.77 -4.47 -8.71
CA HIS A 37 -10.25 -3.12 -9.01
C HIS A 37 -9.14 -2.16 -9.45
N THR A 38 -7.99 -2.21 -8.76
CA THR A 38 -6.86 -1.33 -9.10
C THR A 38 -6.28 -1.69 -10.46
N ILE A 39 -6.08 -2.97 -10.77
CA ILE A 39 -5.60 -3.38 -12.10
C ILE A 39 -6.55 -2.88 -13.18
N SER A 40 -7.86 -3.16 -13.06
CA SER A 40 -8.85 -2.73 -14.05
C SER A 40 -8.85 -1.21 -14.22
N PHE A 41 -8.70 -0.45 -13.15
CA PHE A 41 -8.56 1.00 -13.21
C PHE A 41 -7.29 1.44 -13.93
N LEU A 42 -6.13 0.87 -13.59
CA LEU A 42 -4.85 1.23 -14.21
C LEU A 42 -4.83 0.88 -15.70
N GLU A 43 -5.39 -0.26 -16.10
CA GLU A 43 -5.53 -0.66 -17.51
C GLU A 43 -6.41 0.31 -18.29
N SER A 44 -7.46 0.85 -17.68
CA SER A 44 -8.37 1.80 -18.31
C SER A 44 -7.78 3.19 -18.53
N LEU A 45 -6.66 3.52 -17.88
CA LEU A 45 -6.03 4.84 -18.01
C LEU A 45 -5.49 5.04 -19.43
N PRO A 46 -5.80 6.15 -20.10
CA PRO A 46 -5.20 6.49 -21.40
C PRO A 46 -3.69 6.71 -21.26
N ASP A 47 -2.92 6.24 -22.24
CA ASP A 47 -1.46 6.31 -22.18
C ASP A 47 -0.95 7.77 -22.18
N ASP A 48 -1.66 8.68 -22.87
CA ASP A 48 -1.36 10.11 -22.90
C ASP A 48 -1.61 10.82 -21.55
N LYS A 49 -2.27 10.14 -20.58
CA LYS A 49 -2.52 10.66 -19.23
C LYS A 49 -1.54 10.15 -18.18
N LEU A 50 -0.67 9.22 -18.54
CA LEU A 50 0.23 8.59 -17.55
C LEU A 50 1.27 9.56 -16.97
N GLU A 51 1.65 10.60 -17.72
CA GLU A 51 2.56 11.66 -17.28
C GLU A 51 1.83 12.95 -16.89
N TYR A 52 0.49 12.92 -16.83
CA TYR A 52 -0.31 14.07 -16.39
C TYR A 52 -0.06 14.39 -14.92
N VAL A 53 0.08 15.68 -14.63
CA VAL A 53 0.10 16.25 -13.29
C VAL A 53 -1.08 17.22 -13.13
N TYR A 54 -1.80 17.15 -12.01
CA TYR A 54 -2.99 18.00 -11.81
C TYR A 54 -2.67 19.41 -11.28
N ALA A 55 -1.43 19.64 -10.81
CA ALA A 55 -0.91 20.94 -10.40
C ALA A 55 0.62 20.90 -10.42
N SER A 56 1.28 22.07 -10.41
CA SER A 56 2.74 22.14 -10.25
C SER A 56 3.17 21.44 -8.96
N ASP A 57 4.36 20.84 -9.00
CA ASP A 57 4.96 20.09 -7.88
C ASP A 57 4.16 18.89 -7.38
N LYS A 58 3.25 18.35 -8.23
CA LYS A 58 2.55 17.10 -7.97
C LYS A 58 3.13 15.96 -8.81
N TRP A 59 2.96 14.77 -8.29
CA TRP A 59 3.40 13.56 -8.97
C TRP A 59 2.58 13.27 -10.22
N THR A 60 3.24 12.68 -11.21
CA THR A 60 2.56 12.09 -12.36
C THR A 60 1.77 10.84 -11.97
N VAL A 61 0.89 10.40 -12.84
CA VAL A 61 0.16 9.13 -12.63
C VAL A 61 1.12 7.95 -12.47
N LYS A 62 2.20 7.87 -13.27
CA LYS A 62 3.24 6.83 -13.13
C LYS A 62 3.93 6.88 -11.77
N GLU A 63 4.25 8.07 -11.29
CA GLU A 63 4.86 8.26 -9.98
C GLU A 63 3.91 7.88 -8.84
N ILE A 64 2.61 8.16 -8.98
CA ILE A 64 1.60 7.70 -8.01
C ILE A 64 1.54 6.17 -7.97
N ILE A 65 1.56 5.50 -9.13
CA ILE A 65 1.55 4.03 -9.18
C ILE A 65 2.81 3.48 -8.49
N GLN A 66 3.97 4.05 -8.78
CA GLN A 66 5.22 3.63 -8.13
C GLN A 66 5.19 3.86 -6.62
N HIS A 67 4.66 5.00 -6.17
CA HIS A 67 4.49 5.28 -4.75
C HIS A 67 3.59 4.23 -4.07
N LEU A 68 2.49 3.80 -4.71
CA LEU A 68 1.63 2.75 -4.15
C LEU A 68 2.38 1.42 -3.99
N ILE A 69 3.24 1.07 -4.96
CA ILE A 69 4.08 -0.14 -4.90
C ILE A 69 5.08 -0.05 -3.75
N ASP A 70 5.78 1.07 -3.62
CA ASP A 70 6.81 1.25 -2.60
C ASP A 70 6.20 1.35 -1.19
N ALA A 71 5.08 2.05 -1.05
CA ALA A 71 4.33 2.12 0.21
C ALA A 71 3.89 0.72 0.66
N GLU A 72 3.38 -0.10 -0.25
CA GLU A 72 2.96 -1.47 0.08
C GLU A 72 4.14 -2.34 0.53
N ARG A 73 5.33 -2.19 -0.07
CA ARG A 73 6.55 -2.86 0.41
C ARG A 73 6.88 -2.51 1.85
N VAL A 74 6.84 -1.21 2.16
CA VAL A 74 7.11 -0.72 3.51
C VAL A 74 6.07 -1.26 4.51
N PHE A 75 4.79 -1.20 4.17
CA PHE A 75 3.73 -1.71 5.05
C PHE A 75 3.77 -3.23 5.21
N ALA A 76 4.05 -3.99 4.15
CA ALA A 76 4.22 -5.44 4.23
C ALA A 76 5.42 -5.82 5.11
N TYR A 77 6.55 -5.13 4.98
CA TYR A 77 7.72 -5.30 5.86
C TYR A 77 7.37 -5.02 7.32
N ARG A 78 6.68 -3.91 7.61
CA ARG A 78 6.25 -3.57 8.97
C ARG A 78 5.30 -4.61 9.55
N ALA A 79 4.30 -5.04 8.76
CA ALA A 79 3.36 -6.08 9.17
C ALA A 79 4.07 -7.39 9.49
N MET A 80 5.01 -7.81 8.67
CA MET A 80 5.85 -9.00 8.93
C MET A 80 6.61 -8.86 10.25
N ARG A 81 7.27 -7.73 10.49
CA ARG A 81 8.04 -7.47 11.71
C ARG A 81 7.16 -7.58 12.95
N PHE A 82 6.01 -6.91 12.95
CA PHE A 82 5.07 -6.94 14.06
C PHE A 82 4.51 -8.33 14.28
N ALA A 83 4.08 -9.01 13.22
CA ALA A 83 3.58 -10.38 13.29
C ALA A 83 4.61 -11.39 13.86
N ARG A 84 5.90 -11.11 13.74
CA ARG A 84 6.99 -11.89 14.34
C ARG A 84 7.37 -11.45 15.76
N GLY A 85 6.61 -10.51 16.34
CA GLY A 85 6.82 -10.03 17.72
C GLY A 85 7.94 -9.00 17.87
N ASP A 86 8.37 -8.36 16.78
CA ASP A 86 9.39 -7.32 16.86
C ASP A 86 8.83 -6.08 17.59
N LYS A 87 9.57 -5.60 18.58
CA LYS A 87 9.20 -4.46 19.42
C LYS A 87 10.04 -3.21 19.16
N ASN A 88 10.97 -3.28 18.17
CA ASN A 88 11.74 -2.10 17.81
C ASN A 88 10.84 -1.08 17.10
N ASN A 89 11.08 0.21 17.32
CA ASN A 89 10.47 1.26 16.52
C ASN A 89 11.01 1.18 15.09
N LEU A 90 10.11 1.07 14.10
CA LEU A 90 10.49 0.98 12.71
C LEU A 90 10.53 2.39 12.10
N PRO A 91 11.63 2.76 11.44
CA PRO A 91 11.76 4.10 10.89
C PRO A 91 10.74 4.37 9.79
N GLY A 92 10.38 5.65 9.64
CA GLY A 92 9.65 6.16 8.49
C GLY A 92 10.51 6.23 7.24
N TYR A 93 9.89 6.63 6.15
CA TYR A 93 10.56 7.03 4.92
C TYR A 93 9.89 8.28 4.37
N ASP A 94 10.64 9.05 3.58
CA ASP A 94 10.12 10.26 2.95
C ASP A 94 9.70 9.94 1.51
N GLU A 95 8.40 9.78 1.30
CA GLU A 95 7.83 9.49 -0.01
C GLU A 95 8.11 10.58 -1.04
N ASN A 96 8.28 11.83 -0.60
CA ASN A 96 8.58 12.95 -1.49
C ASN A 96 10.02 12.90 -2.02
N GLN A 97 10.92 12.21 -1.33
CA GLN A 97 12.27 11.92 -1.84
C GLN A 97 12.29 10.65 -2.68
N TYR A 98 11.55 9.61 -2.29
CA TYR A 98 11.55 8.31 -2.96
C TYR A 98 10.88 8.37 -4.33
N THR A 99 9.73 9.05 -4.42
CA THR A 99 8.93 9.07 -5.65
C THR A 99 9.71 9.66 -6.84
N PRO A 100 10.33 10.83 -6.77
CA PRO A 100 11.16 11.33 -7.88
C PRO A 100 12.37 10.45 -8.17
N SER A 101 12.99 9.89 -7.12
CA SER A 101 14.16 9.02 -7.25
C SER A 101 13.85 7.67 -7.91
N SER A 102 12.58 7.27 -7.96
CA SER A 102 12.13 6.03 -8.62
C SER A 102 12.25 6.06 -10.15
N ILE A 103 12.31 7.26 -10.73
CA ILE A 103 12.35 7.50 -12.18
C ILE A 103 11.18 6.79 -12.90
N ALA A 104 10.01 6.75 -12.28
CA ALA A 104 8.85 6.00 -12.76
C ALA A 104 8.39 6.41 -14.16
N ASN A 105 8.61 7.67 -14.56
CA ASN A 105 8.22 8.18 -15.88
C ASN A 105 8.97 7.49 -17.04
N ARG A 106 10.09 6.81 -16.78
CA ARG A 106 10.81 6.01 -17.78
C ARG A 106 10.21 4.62 -18.00
N ARG A 107 9.24 4.22 -17.20
CA ARG A 107 8.63 2.89 -17.23
C ARG A 107 7.40 2.85 -18.13
N SER A 108 7.10 1.69 -18.68
CA SER A 108 5.81 1.46 -19.35
C SER A 108 4.69 1.21 -18.35
N LYS A 109 3.45 1.42 -18.78
CA LYS A 109 2.25 1.12 -17.99
C LYS A 109 2.24 -0.36 -17.57
N GLU A 110 2.51 -1.26 -18.50
CA GLU A 110 2.54 -2.71 -18.25
C GLU A 110 3.59 -3.08 -17.19
N SER A 111 4.77 -2.45 -17.24
CA SER A 111 5.83 -2.68 -16.25
C SER A 111 5.37 -2.29 -14.84
N LEU A 112 4.68 -1.16 -14.69
CA LEU A 112 4.15 -0.69 -13.41
C LEU A 112 3.01 -1.58 -12.92
N ILE A 113 2.08 -1.97 -13.79
CA ILE A 113 0.95 -2.87 -13.45
C ILE A 113 1.47 -4.24 -13.01
N ASN A 114 2.44 -4.80 -13.73
CA ASN A 114 3.05 -6.08 -13.37
C ASN A 114 3.71 -6.02 -11.99
N GLU A 115 4.47 -4.98 -11.70
CA GLU A 115 5.12 -4.82 -10.40
C GLU A 115 4.11 -4.63 -9.27
N TYR A 116 3.08 -3.80 -9.48
CA TYR A 116 1.99 -3.63 -8.53
C TYR A 116 1.29 -4.97 -8.24
N THR A 117 0.98 -5.73 -9.29
CA THR A 117 0.34 -7.04 -9.18
C THR A 117 1.19 -8.01 -8.35
N ASN A 118 2.48 -8.13 -8.69
CA ASN A 118 3.41 -9.02 -7.99
C ASN A 118 3.57 -8.62 -6.52
N GLN A 119 3.68 -7.32 -6.23
CA GLN A 119 3.78 -6.82 -4.87
C GLN A 119 2.52 -7.14 -4.06
N ARG A 120 1.34 -6.87 -4.60
CA ARG A 120 0.06 -7.17 -3.94
C ARG A 120 -0.14 -8.67 -3.71
N GLN A 121 0.22 -9.53 -4.67
CA GLN A 121 0.16 -10.97 -4.50
C GLN A 121 1.12 -11.46 -3.40
N SER A 122 2.32 -10.87 -3.32
CA SER A 122 3.26 -11.14 -2.23
C SER A 122 2.66 -10.74 -0.87
N SER A 123 2.02 -9.57 -0.78
CA SER A 123 1.35 -9.12 0.43
C SER A 123 0.20 -10.04 0.83
N ILE A 124 -0.63 -10.46 -0.12
CA ILE A 124 -1.72 -11.43 0.13
C ILE A 124 -1.16 -12.72 0.72
N SER A 125 -0.12 -13.28 0.10
CA SER A 125 0.54 -14.51 0.59
C SER A 125 1.10 -14.32 2.00
N LEU A 126 1.67 -13.15 2.29
CA LEU A 126 2.18 -12.82 3.62
C LEU A 126 1.07 -12.83 4.65
N PHE A 127 -0.03 -12.08 4.41
CA PHE A 127 -1.15 -12.01 5.35
C PHE A 127 -1.91 -13.32 5.48
N ASP A 128 -1.96 -14.16 4.43
CA ASP A 128 -2.52 -15.50 4.49
C ASP A 128 -1.73 -16.43 5.40
N SER A 129 -0.42 -16.20 5.55
CA SER A 129 0.43 -16.96 6.46
C SER A 129 0.26 -16.59 7.94
N PHE A 130 -0.42 -15.49 8.25
CA PHE A 130 -0.57 -15.01 9.62
C PHE A 130 -1.69 -15.74 10.35
N THR A 131 -1.38 -16.20 11.57
CA THR A 131 -2.38 -16.67 12.54
C THR A 131 -3.12 -15.48 13.16
N ASN A 132 -4.22 -15.75 13.85
CA ASN A 132 -4.95 -14.71 14.59
C ASN A 132 -4.05 -14.02 15.63
N ASP A 133 -3.19 -14.76 16.32
CA ASP A 133 -2.25 -14.21 17.30
C ASP A 133 -1.21 -13.27 16.65
N MET A 134 -0.81 -13.57 15.42
CA MET A 134 0.07 -12.69 14.65
C MET A 134 -0.62 -11.40 14.20
N LEU A 135 -1.90 -11.49 13.83
CA LEU A 135 -2.68 -10.34 13.35
C LEU A 135 -2.97 -9.30 14.44
N ILE A 136 -2.97 -9.71 15.72
CA ILE A 136 -3.22 -8.82 16.87
C ILE A 136 -1.93 -8.26 17.50
N GLN A 137 -0.77 -8.57 16.92
CA GLN A 137 0.50 -8.01 17.43
C GLN A 137 0.58 -6.51 17.15
N ILE A 138 1.05 -5.79 18.15
CA ILE A 138 1.20 -4.33 18.11
C ILE A 138 2.69 -3.99 18.09
N GLY A 139 3.04 -3.02 17.26
CA GLY A 139 4.38 -2.44 17.18
C GLY A 139 4.33 -0.94 16.89
N LEU A 140 5.47 -0.30 16.89
CA LEU A 140 5.61 1.12 16.60
C LEU A 140 6.30 1.32 15.24
N ALA A 141 5.74 2.23 14.44
CA ALA A 141 6.32 2.68 13.19
C ALA A 141 6.06 4.19 13.01
N ASP A 142 7.08 4.90 12.55
CA ASP A 142 6.99 6.33 12.23
C ASP A 142 6.34 6.58 10.86
#